data_5828398f75656ba5f2dfc8f0a30a45f3
#
_entry.id   5828398f75656ba5f2dfc8f0a30a45f3
#
_cell.length_a   1.000
_cell.length_b   1.000
_cell.length_c   1.000
_cell.angle_alpha   90.00
_cell.angle_beta   90.00
_cell.angle_gamma   90.00
#
_symmetry.space_group_name_H-M   'P 1'
#
loop_
_entity.id
_entity.type
_entity.pdbx_description
1 polymer ?
#
loop_
_entity_poly.entity_id
_entity_poly.type
_entity_poly.pdbx_seq_one_letter_code
_entity_poly.pdbx_strand_id
1 'polypeptide(L)'
;MKENFRVIIPSAKLVPEELQKLGKLPAIIYPINQKIAFDYIYDQYKNLHAKVDIICYENADKVERRLRKVIGNEIKVRRLPELHDLGYTILYAIENIDEPVVINFADTIVMDRIVDISGDAFFYQEDYMSETWTYFDEESGIVTHIYDKEAINEEIKKKLFVGVFKIINTHDFRECLRNAVQQKNKKMNSFYYALERV
;
A
#
# COMPACT_ATOMS: atom_id res chain seq x y z
N MET A 1 -23.63 -0.16 10.99
CA MET A 1 -23.52 -0.64 9.58
C MET A 1 -22.05 -0.88 9.30
N LYS A 2 -21.69 -2.03 8.74
CA LYS A 2 -20.30 -2.21 8.28
C LYS A 2 -20.10 -1.29 7.08
N GLU A 3 -19.17 -0.35 7.19
CA GLU A 3 -18.80 0.50 6.07
C GLU A 3 -18.31 -0.40 4.91
N ASN A 4 -18.89 -0.21 3.73
CA ASN A 4 -18.32 -0.80 2.52
C ASN A 4 -16.98 -0.09 2.26
N PHE A 5 -15.91 -0.84 2.16
CA PHE A 5 -14.60 -0.32 1.79
C PHE A 5 -13.95 -1.23 0.76
N ARG A 6 -12.96 -0.71 0.07
CA ARG A 6 -12.16 -1.47 -0.90
C ARG A 6 -10.71 -1.59 -0.45
N VAL A 7 -10.13 -2.75 -0.65
CA VAL A 7 -8.70 -2.98 -0.39
C VAL A 7 -7.93 -2.83 -1.68
N ILE A 8 -6.93 -1.96 -1.67
CA ILE A 8 -5.99 -1.74 -2.77
C ILE A 8 -4.64 -2.34 -2.37
N ILE A 9 -4.14 -3.28 -3.17
CA ILE A 9 -2.85 -3.93 -2.94
C ILE A 9 -1.91 -3.57 -4.10
N PRO A 10 -1.05 -2.53 -3.96
CA PRO A 10 -0.06 -2.19 -4.96
C PRO A 10 1.04 -3.26 -5.01
N SER A 11 1.15 -3.98 -6.12
CA SER A 11 2.10 -5.07 -6.35
C SER A 11 2.76 -4.96 -7.75
N ALA A 12 3.05 -3.73 -8.18
CA ALA A 12 3.62 -3.47 -9.50
C ALA A 12 5.11 -3.85 -9.59
N LYS A 13 5.84 -3.79 -8.46
CA LYS A 13 7.27 -4.11 -8.39
C LYS A 13 7.52 -5.58 -8.04
N LEU A 14 8.68 -6.07 -8.44
CA LEU A 14 9.22 -7.36 -7.99
C LEU A 14 9.78 -7.23 -6.58
N VAL A 15 9.92 -8.38 -5.91
CA VAL A 15 10.72 -8.45 -4.68
C VAL A 15 12.17 -8.00 -4.93
N PRO A 16 12.88 -7.51 -3.90
CA PRO A 16 14.31 -7.17 -3.99
C PRO A 16 15.14 -8.32 -4.54
N GLU A 17 16.29 -8.01 -5.15
CA GLU A 17 17.16 -9.00 -5.83
C GLU A 17 17.58 -10.14 -4.91
N GLU A 18 17.82 -9.87 -3.65
CA GLU A 18 18.23 -10.86 -2.64
C GLU A 18 17.14 -11.95 -2.45
N LEU A 19 15.89 -11.60 -2.67
CA LEU A 19 14.74 -12.50 -2.56
C LEU A 19 14.35 -13.18 -3.89
N GLN A 20 15.02 -12.81 -5.02
CA GLN A 20 14.68 -13.36 -6.34
C GLN A 20 15.22 -14.78 -6.59
N LYS A 21 15.84 -15.44 -5.62
CA LYS A 21 16.32 -16.83 -5.72
C LYS A 21 15.21 -17.82 -6.12
N LEU A 22 13.95 -17.51 -5.79
CA LEU A 22 12.77 -18.28 -6.17
C LEU A 22 12.16 -17.87 -7.53
N GLY A 23 12.83 -16.97 -8.26
CA GLY A 23 12.38 -16.37 -9.52
C GLY A 23 11.95 -14.90 -9.34
N LYS A 24 11.77 -14.23 -10.48
CA LYS A 24 11.30 -12.83 -10.51
C LYS A 24 9.80 -12.79 -10.20
N LEU A 25 9.47 -12.68 -8.91
CA LEU A 25 8.10 -12.71 -8.42
C LEU A 25 7.66 -11.33 -7.88
N PRO A 26 6.40 -10.91 -8.13
CA PRO A 26 5.77 -9.85 -7.37
C PRO A 26 5.63 -10.24 -5.89
N ALA A 27 5.76 -9.26 -4.99
CA ALA A 27 5.71 -9.50 -3.54
C ALA A 27 4.43 -10.23 -3.11
N ILE A 28 3.28 -9.90 -3.72
CA ILE A 28 1.98 -10.49 -3.37
C ILE A 28 1.91 -12.02 -3.51
N ILE A 29 2.68 -12.61 -4.41
CA ILE A 29 2.74 -14.06 -4.60
C ILE A 29 4.05 -14.69 -4.09
N TYR A 30 4.85 -13.92 -3.35
CA TYR A 30 6.07 -14.44 -2.76
C TYR A 30 5.75 -15.49 -1.68
N PRO A 31 6.40 -16.67 -1.71
CA PRO A 31 6.14 -17.72 -0.75
C PRO A 31 6.70 -17.37 0.62
N ILE A 32 5.87 -17.53 1.64
CA ILE A 32 6.19 -17.33 3.06
C ILE A 32 5.73 -18.58 3.79
N ASN A 33 6.65 -19.41 4.24
CA ASN A 33 6.36 -20.74 4.79
C ASN A 33 5.52 -21.58 3.79
N GLN A 34 4.31 -22.00 4.17
CA GLN A 34 3.42 -22.84 3.36
C GLN A 34 2.38 -22.05 2.55
N LYS A 35 2.37 -20.72 2.67
CA LYS A 35 1.42 -19.81 2.03
C LYS A 35 2.16 -18.81 1.14
N ILE A 36 1.41 -17.97 0.44
CA ILE A 36 1.96 -16.77 -0.22
C ILE A 36 1.57 -15.52 0.55
N ALA A 37 2.25 -14.41 0.32
CA ALA A 37 1.97 -13.14 1.01
C ALA A 37 0.48 -12.75 0.92
N PHE A 38 -0.15 -12.94 -0.24
CA PHE A 38 -1.58 -12.70 -0.43
C PHE A 38 -2.46 -13.43 0.60
N ASP A 39 -2.16 -14.69 0.93
CA ASP A 39 -3.00 -15.47 1.84
C ASP A 39 -3.05 -14.83 3.24
N TYR A 40 -1.91 -14.30 3.72
CA TYR A 40 -1.84 -13.60 5.00
C TYR A 40 -2.56 -12.25 4.96
N ILE A 41 -2.35 -11.47 3.89
CA ILE A 41 -3.01 -10.17 3.73
C ILE A 41 -4.52 -10.36 3.59
N TYR A 42 -4.97 -11.28 2.74
CA TYR A 42 -6.39 -11.54 2.49
C TYR A 42 -7.12 -12.08 3.71
N ASP A 43 -6.45 -12.85 4.57
CA ASP A 43 -7.02 -13.35 5.83
C ASP A 43 -7.56 -12.21 6.72
N GLN A 44 -7.03 -10.98 6.60
CA GLN A 44 -7.52 -9.80 7.33
C GLN A 44 -8.88 -9.29 6.81
N TYR A 45 -9.17 -9.52 5.52
CA TYR A 45 -10.31 -8.88 4.83
C TYR A 45 -11.40 -9.86 4.40
N LYS A 46 -11.12 -11.17 4.27
CA LYS A 46 -12.04 -12.18 3.69
C LYS A 46 -13.42 -12.26 4.34
N ASN A 47 -13.53 -11.99 5.64
CA ASN A 47 -14.80 -12.05 6.37
C ASN A 47 -15.57 -10.71 6.37
N LEU A 48 -15.07 -9.71 5.68
CA LEU A 48 -15.62 -8.36 5.64
C LEU A 48 -16.35 -8.07 4.34
N HIS A 49 -16.37 -9.03 3.39
CA HIS A 49 -16.91 -8.85 2.05
C HIS A 49 -16.30 -7.66 1.29
N ALA A 50 -15.04 -7.33 1.60
CA ALA A 50 -14.33 -6.24 0.96
C ALA A 50 -13.98 -6.62 -0.48
N LYS A 51 -14.14 -5.68 -1.40
CA LYS A 51 -13.57 -5.80 -2.74
C LYS A 51 -12.07 -5.59 -2.67
N VAL A 52 -11.29 -6.44 -3.31
CA VAL A 52 -9.83 -6.40 -3.31
C VAL A 52 -9.31 -6.20 -4.73
N ASP A 53 -8.64 -5.10 -4.97
CA ASP A 53 -7.95 -4.80 -6.24
C ASP A 53 -6.43 -4.95 -6.06
N ILE A 54 -5.84 -5.92 -6.75
CA ILE A 54 -4.38 -6.14 -6.78
C ILE A 54 -3.85 -5.46 -8.04
N ILE A 55 -2.97 -4.49 -7.86
CA ILE A 55 -2.44 -3.69 -8.96
C ILE A 55 -1.05 -4.20 -9.33
N CYS A 56 -0.94 -4.78 -10.52
CA CYS A 56 0.29 -5.38 -11.05
C CYS A 56 0.76 -4.65 -12.31
N TYR A 57 2.00 -4.85 -12.71
CA TYR A 57 2.56 -4.39 -13.98
C TYR A 57 2.87 -5.60 -14.88
N GLU A 58 4.11 -5.89 -15.23
CA GLU A 58 4.50 -6.95 -16.18
C GLU A 58 4.11 -8.37 -15.74
N ASN A 59 3.99 -8.61 -14.44
CA ASN A 59 3.75 -9.93 -13.88
C ASN A 59 2.27 -10.21 -13.52
N ALA A 60 1.32 -9.42 -14.02
CA ALA A 60 -0.10 -9.62 -13.77
C ALA A 60 -0.56 -11.05 -14.07
N ASP A 61 -0.15 -11.63 -15.21
CA ASP A 61 -0.50 -12.99 -15.61
C ASP A 61 -0.01 -14.07 -14.62
N LYS A 62 1.15 -13.85 -13.98
CA LYS A 62 1.67 -14.77 -12.95
C LYS A 62 0.79 -14.70 -11.70
N VAL A 63 0.39 -13.49 -11.30
CA VAL A 63 -0.49 -13.26 -10.16
C VAL A 63 -1.86 -13.86 -10.42
N GLU A 64 -2.49 -13.59 -11.56
CA GLU A 64 -3.77 -14.17 -11.96
C GLU A 64 -3.75 -15.69 -11.93
N ARG A 65 -2.73 -16.32 -12.53
CA ARG A 65 -2.59 -17.79 -12.51
C ARG A 65 -2.46 -18.33 -11.09
N ARG A 66 -1.70 -17.67 -10.23
CA ARG A 66 -1.49 -18.11 -8.84
C ARG A 66 -2.77 -17.99 -8.03
N LEU A 67 -3.52 -16.93 -8.23
CA LEU A 67 -4.74 -16.62 -7.49
C LEU A 67 -6.01 -17.14 -8.15
N ARG A 68 -5.92 -17.90 -9.26
CA ARG A 68 -7.07 -18.36 -10.06
C ARG A 68 -8.22 -18.96 -9.25
N LYS A 69 -7.92 -19.64 -8.14
CA LYS A 69 -8.94 -20.27 -7.30
C LYS A 69 -9.72 -19.31 -6.40
N VAL A 70 -9.18 -18.11 -6.18
CA VAL A 70 -9.76 -17.10 -5.28
C VAL A 70 -10.22 -15.84 -6.01
N ILE A 71 -9.77 -15.63 -7.26
CA ILE A 71 -10.25 -14.53 -8.11
C ILE A 71 -11.73 -14.74 -8.43
N GLY A 72 -12.52 -13.70 -8.28
CA GLY A 72 -13.96 -13.70 -8.54
C GLY A 72 -14.52 -12.27 -8.48
N ASN A 73 -15.79 -12.15 -8.09
CA ASN A 73 -16.44 -10.84 -8.03
C ASN A 73 -15.80 -9.87 -7.03
N GLU A 74 -15.20 -10.39 -5.96
CA GLU A 74 -14.62 -9.60 -4.87
C GLU A 74 -13.12 -9.33 -5.06
N ILE A 75 -12.39 -10.20 -5.78
CA ILE A 75 -10.94 -10.09 -5.97
C ILE A 75 -10.64 -9.90 -7.45
N LYS A 76 -9.94 -8.83 -7.78
CA LYS A 76 -9.51 -8.51 -9.15
C LYS A 76 -8.02 -8.24 -9.22
N VAL A 77 -7.39 -8.71 -10.28
CA VAL A 77 -6.04 -8.30 -10.67
C VAL A 77 -6.18 -7.27 -11.80
N ARG A 78 -5.57 -6.11 -11.62
CA ARG A 78 -5.59 -5.02 -12.60
C ARG A 78 -4.17 -4.74 -13.06
N ARG A 79 -4.01 -4.59 -14.38
CA ARG A 79 -2.70 -4.33 -14.98
C ARG A 79 -2.51 -2.84 -15.18
N LEU A 80 -1.40 -2.30 -14.64
CA LEU A 80 -0.95 -0.95 -14.94
C LEU A 80 -0.52 -0.86 -16.41
N PRO A 81 -0.84 0.23 -17.11
CA PRO A 81 -0.35 0.48 -18.46
C PRO A 81 1.16 0.75 -18.50
N GLU A 82 1.69 1.39 -17.49
CA GLU A 82 3.10 1.77 -17.34
C GLU A 82 3.51 1.82 -15.87
N LEU A 83 4.82 1.69 -15.61
CA LEU A 83 5.37 1.69 -14.25
C LEU A 83 5.93 3.08 -13.92
N HIS A 84 5.37 3.67 -12.87
CA HIS A 84 5.85 4.91 -12.24
C HIS A 84 6.10 4.69 -10.74
N ASP A 85 5.86 5.72 -9.94
CA ASP A 85 5.97 5.62 -8.49
C ASP A 85 4.72 4.97 -7.84
N LEU A 86 4.76 4.80 -6.53
CA LEU A 86 3.67 4.21 -5.76
C LEU A 86 2.38 5.04 -5.86
N GLY A 87 2.49 6.39 -5.81
CA GLY A 87 1.32 7.26 -5.90
C GLY A 87 0.58 7.10 -7.23
N TYR A 88 1.29 6.96 -8.35
CA TYR A 88 0.68 6.65 -9.63
C TYR A 88 -0.07 5.32 -9.62
N THR A 89 0.53 4.28 -9.02
CA THR A 89 -0.11 2.96 -8.89
C THR A 89 -1.42 3.04 -8.12
N ILE A 90 -1.43 3.80 -7.01
CA ILE A 90 -2.61 3.97 -6.18
C ILE A 90 -3.64 4.85 -6.88
N LEU A 91 -3.23 5.96 -7.52
CA LEU A 91 -4.13 6.81 -8.29
C LEU A 91 -4.87 6.01 -9.37
N TYR A 92 -4.14 5.20 -10.16
CA TYR A 92 -4.74 4.29 -11.14
C TYR A 92 -5.78 3.36 -10.51
N ALA A 93 -5.50 2.86 -9.30
CA ALA A 93 -6.41 1.96 -8.61
C ALA A 93 -7.71 2.64 -8.18
N ILE A 94 -7.63 3.88 -7.67
CA ILE A 94 -8.77 4.58 -7.06
C ILE A 94 -9.46 5.61 -7.97
N GLU A 95 -9.10 5.67 -9.27
CA GLU A 95 -9.58 6.70 -10.19
C GLU A 95 -11.11 6.83 -10.24
N ASN A 96 -11.83 5.71 -10.11
CA ASN A 96 -13.29 5.67 -10.14
C ASN A 96 -13.86 5.03 -8.85
N ILE A 97 -13.22 5.26 -7.71
CA ILE A 97 -13.63 4.72 -6.41
C ILE A 97 -13.96 5.89 -5.49
N ASP A 98 -15.16 5.90 -4.94
CA ASP A 98 -15.61 6.90 -3.97
C ASP A 98 -15.84 6.31 -2.57
N GLU A 99 -15.95 4.97 -2.47
CA GLU A 99 -15.98 4.30 -1.16
C GLU A 99 -14.63 4.43 -0.42
N PRO A 100 -14.62 4.36 0.92
CA PRO A 100 -13.39 4.30 1.71
C PRO A 100 -12.45 3.21 1.21
N VAL A 101 -11.13 3.47 1.24
CA VAL A 101 -10.12 2.51 0.80
C VAL A 101 -9.17 2.13 1.93
N VAL A 102 -8.74 0.87 1.93
CA VAL A 102 -7.59 0.42 2.68
C VAL A 102 -6.48 0.10 1.67
N ILE A 103 -5.36 0.78 1.78
CA ILE A 103 -4.16 0.54 0.98
C ILE A 103 -3.25 -0.36 1.81
N ASN A 104 -3.02 -1.59 1.35
CA ASN A 104 -2.11 -2.54 2.02
C ASN A 104 -0.99 -2.90 1.05
N PHE A 105 0.25 -2.54 1.37
CA PHE A 105 1.39 -2.88 0.52
C PHE A 105 1.56 -4.38 0.42
N ALA A 106 1.95 -4.86 -0.77
CA ALA A 106 2.01 -6.28 -1.09
C ALA A 106 3.08 -7.08 -0.32
N ASP A 107 4.02 -6.40 0.30
CA ASP A 107 5.11 -6.92 1.14
C ASP A 107 4.86 -6.73 2.64
N THR A 108 3.69 -6.20 3.01
CA THR A 108 3.35 -5.86 4.39
C THR A 108 2.26 -6.79 4.94
N ILE A 109 2.60 -7.52 6.00
CA ILE A 109 1.68 -8.38 6.74
C ILE A 109 1.53 -7.82 8.16
N VAL A 110 0.33 -7.34 8.48
CA VAL A 110 -0.02 -6.83 9.80
C VAL A 110 -1.06 -7.77 10.40
N MET A 111 -0.96 -8.07 11.69
CA MET A 111 -1.91 -8.95 12.37
C MET A 111 -3.12 -8.20 12.93
N ASP A 112 -2.98 -6.90 13.19
CA ASP A 112 -4.05 -6.04 13.68
C ASP A 112 -4.96 -5.55 12.54
N ARG A 113 -6.19 -5.18 12.88
CA ARG A 113 -7.23 -4.84 11.90
C ARG A 113 -7.46 -3.33 11.84
N ILE A 114 -6.90 -2.68 10.83
CA ILE A 114 -7.06 -1.23 10.60
C ILE A 114 -8.53 -0.82 10.35
N VAL A 115 -9.35 -1.73 9.86
CA VAL A 115 -10.77 -1.46 9.56
C VAL A 115 -11.63 -1.21 10.79
N ASP A 116 -11.17 -1.64 11.96
CA ASP A 116 -11.87 -1.44 13.23
C ASP A 116 -11.57 -0.06 13.84
N ILE A 117 -10.62 0.70 13.28
CA ILE A 117 -10.27 2.07 13.70
C ILE A 117 -11.20 3.05 13.00
N SER A 118 -11.76 4.01 13.73
CA SER A 118 -12.58 5.08 13.15
C SER A 118 -11.73 6.16 12.47
N GLY A 119 -12.24 6.73 11.36
CA GLY A 119 -11.52 7.79 10.62
C GLY A 119 -10.38 7.27 9.75
N ASP A 120 -9.56 8.21 9.27
CA ASP A 120 -8.31 7.91 8.60
C ASP A 120 -7.32 7.35 9.60
N ALA A 121 -6.53 6.36 9.18
CA ALA A 121 -5.59 5.67 10.05
C ALA A 121 -4.47 4.99 9.26
N PHE A 122 -3.35 4.77 9.91
CA PHE A 122 -2.27 3.93 9.41
C PHE A 122 -1.56 3.23 10.56
N PHE A 123 -0.84 2.15 10.24
CA PHE A 123 0.04 1.51 11.20
C PHE A 123 1.46 2.08 11.12
N TYR A 124 2.09 2.23 12.27
CA TYR A 124 3.50 2.60 12.37
C TYR A 124 4.24 1.69 13.34
N GLN A 125 5.55 1.67 13.23
CA GLN A 125 6.48 1.00 14.15
C GLN A 125 7.53 1.98 14.60
N GLU A 126 7.87 1.97 15.88
CA GLU A 126 9.00 2.73 16.39
C GLU A 126 10.28 1.89 16.30
N ASP A 127 11.23 2.33 15.49
CA ASP A 127 12.50 1.65 15.32
C ASP A 127 13.62 2.64 14.95
N TYR A 128 14.86 2.16 15.00
CA TYR A 128 15.98 2.89 14.46
C TYR A 128 15.88 2.97 12.94
N MET A 129 16.15 4.15 12.42
CA MET A 129 16.02 4.39 10.98
C MET A 129 17.00 3.58 10.15
N SER A 130 16.50 3.05 9.03
CA SER A 130 17.31 2.76 7.87
C SER A 130 16.96 3.76 6.75
N GLU A 131 17.92 4.12 5.91
CA GLU A 131 17.76 5.02 4.75
C GLU A 131 16.69 4.55 3.73
N THR A 132 16.14 3.36 3.92
CA THR A 132 15.16 2.74 3.03
C THR A 132 13.72 2.96 3.48
N TRP A 133 13.50 3.49 4.70
CA TRP A 133 12.18 3.66 5.28
C TRP A 133 11.67 5.09 5.18
N THR A 134 10.37 5.24 5.09
CA THR A 134 9.66 6.51 5.21
C THR A 134 9.16 6.65 6.63
N TYR A 135 9.44 7.78 7.27
CA TYR A 135 9.06 8.09 8.64
C TYR A 135 8.34 9.43 8.73
N PHE A 136 7.79 9.75 9.89
CA PHE A 136 7.02 10.97 10.08
C PHE A 136 7.21 11.55 11.49
N ASP A 137 6.96 12.84 11.59
CA ASP A 137 6.74 13.54 12.84
C ASP A 137 5.24 13.75 13.06
N GLU A 138 4.81 13.75 14.32
CA GLU A 138 3.43 14.01 14.70
C GLU A 138 3.32 14.96 15.88
N GLU A 139 2.20 15.68 15.91
CA GLU A 139 1.77 16.46 17.08
C GLU A 139 0.31 16.13 17.38
N SER A 140 0.04 15.69 18.62
CA SER A 140 -1.32 15.35 19.08
C SER A 140 -2.08 14.36 18.18
N GLY A 141 -1.38 13.37 17.61
CA GLY A 141 -1.96 12.35 16.73
C GLY A 141 -2.15 12.79 15.28
N ILE A 142 -1.66 13.98 14.91
CA ILE A 142 -1.71 14.48 13.54
C ILE A 142 -0.29 14.46 12.96
N VAL A 143 -0.13 13.86 11.78
CA VAL A 143 1.14 13.88 11.05
C VAL A 143 1.44 15.32 10.62
N THR A 144 2.59 15.84 11.04
CA THR A 144 3.02 17.21 10.73
C THR A 144 4.02 17.28 9.60
N HIS A 145 4.83 16.24 9.43
CA HIS A 145 5.79 16.13 8.33
C HIS A 145 6.15 14.69 8.01
N ILE A 146 6.39 14.39 6.72
CA ILE A 146 6.79 13.08 6.22
C ILE A 146 8.16 13.18 5.57
N TYR A 147 9.03 12.26 5.93
CA TYR A 147 10.40 12.11 5.41
C TYR A 147 10.50 10.83 4.59
N ASP A 148 10.58 10.96 3.27
CA ASP A 148 10.63 9.80 2.37
C ASP A 148 12.08 9.40 2.05
N LYS A 149 12.62 8.44 2.80
CA LYS A 149 13.98 7.91 2.61
C LYS A 149 15.08 8.96 2.77
N GLU A 150 14.87 9.88 3.68
CA GLU A 150 15.88 10.87 4.01
C GLU A 150 16.88 10.28 5.03
N ALA A 151 18.17 10.42 4.75
CA ALA A 151 19.21 10.00 5.68
C ALA A 151 19.23 10.88 6.93
N ILE A 152 19.27 10.26 8.09
CA ILE A 152 19.50 10.95 9.37
C ILE A 152 20.77 10.40 10.02
N ASN A 153 21.61 11.29 10.50
CA ASN A 153 22.85 10.96 11.21
C ASN A 153 22.64 10.63 12.71
N GLU A 154 21.44 10.26 13.13
CA GLU A 154 21.15 10.09 14.55
C GLU A 154 20.60 8.69 14.85
N GLU A 155 21.12 8.08 15.91
CA GLU A 155 20.59 6.83 16.50
C GLU A 155 19.31 7.08 17.30
N ILE A 156 18.33 7.76 16.70
CA ILE A 156 17.05 8.07 17.31
C ILE A 156 15.96 7.18 16.70
N LYS A 157 15.16 6.54 17.56
CA LYS A 157 13.96 5.85 17.11
C LYS A 157 12.99 6.81 16.45
N LYS A 158 12.48 6.42 15.28
CA LYS A 158 11.48 7.17 14.52
C LYS A 158 10.22 6.33 14.32
N LYS A 159 9.10 7.02 14.06
CA LYS A 159 7.83 6.39 13.70
C LYS A 159 7.84 6.08 12.21
N LEU A 160 8.01 4.81 11.88
CA LEU A 160 8.11 4.32 10.50
C LEU A 160 6.75 3.86 10.00
N PHE A 161 6.35 4.25 8.80
CA PHE A 161 5.13 3.73 8.18
C PHE A 161 5.25 2.23 7.88
N VAL A 162 4.26 1.45 8.30
CA VAL A 162 4.25 -0.02 8.11
C VAL A 162 3.61 -0.44 6.77
N GLY A 163 3.07 0.50 6.00
CA GLY A 163 2.52 0.21 4.66
C GLY A 163 1.07 -0.28 4.66
N VAL A 164 0.30 0.00 5.72
CA VAL A 164 -1.16 -0.19 5.76
C VAL A 164 -1.82 1.13 6.16
N PHE A 165 -2.71 1.63 5.28
CA PHE A 165 -3.37 2.93 5.42
C PHE A 165 -4.86 2.77 5.16
N LYS A 166 -5.69 3.43 5.96
CA LYS A 166 -7.13 3.56 5.77
C LYS A 166 -7.44 5.00 5.44
N ILE A 167 -8.11 5.24 4.32
CA ILE A 167 -8.52 6.56 3.83
C ILE A 167 -10.03 6.57 3.68
N ILE A 168 -10.70 7.43 4.43
CA ILE A 168 -12.17 7.57 4.40
C ILE A 168 -12.60 8.48 3.26
N ASN A 169 -11.96 9.63 3.11
CA ASN A 169 -12.27 10.57 2.02
C ASN A 169 -11.40 10.27 0.78
N THR A 170 -11.78 9.22 0.06
CA THR A 170 -11.07 8.78 -1.14
C THR A 170 -11.09 9.83 -2.26
N HIS A 171 -12.15 10.66 -2.33
CA HIS A 171 -12.22 11.74 -3.32
C HIS A 171 -11.09 12.78 -3.13
N ASP A 172 -10.96 13.34 -1.93
CA ASP A 172 -9.97 14.37 -1.64
C ASP A 172 -8.55 13.80 -1.75
N PHE A 173 -8.34 12.58 -1.26
CA PHE A 173 -7.07 11.90 -1.40
C PHE A 173 -6.69 11.68 -2.87
N ARG A 174 -7.65 11.30 -3.73
CA ARG A 174 -7.44 11.14 -5.18
C ARG A 174 -7.01 12.46 -5.84
N GLU A 175 -7.65 13.60 -5.48
CA GLU A 175 -7.25 14.91 -6.00
C GLU A 175 -5.83 15.29 -5.56
N CYS A 176 -5.47 15.04 -4.29
CA CYS A 176 -4.10 15.24 -3.80
C CYS A 176 -3.10 14.37 -4.58
N LEU A 177 -3.43 13.10 -4.86
CA LEU A 177 -2.60 12.20 -5.64
C LEU A 177 -2.43 12.68 -7.10
N ARG A 178 -3.50 13.16 -7.76
CA ARG A 178 -3.40 13.72 -9.12
C ARG A 178 -2.41 14.87 -9.17
N ASN A 179 -2.54 15.80 -8.23
CA ASN A 179 -1.61 16.93 -8.11
C ASN A 179 -0.18 16.46 -7.86
N ALA A 180 0.00 15.48 -6.96
CA ALA A 180 1.32 14.95 -6.62
C ALA A 180 1.99 14.24 -7.81
N VAL A 181 1.25 13.43 -8.57
CA VAL A 181 1.78 12.68 -9.72
C VAL A 181 2.22 13.62 -10.85
N GLN A 182 1.56 14.76 -11.03
CA GLN A 182 1.89 15.75 -12.07
C GLN A 182 3.15 16.59 -11.76
N GLN A 183 3.61 16.61 -10.50
CA GLN A 183 4.80 17.38 -10.13
C GLN A 183 6.09 16.72 -10.64
N LYS A 184 6.82 17.42 -11.51
CA LYS A 184 8.03 16.90 -12.18
C LYS A 184 9.29 16.81 -11.31
N ASN A 185 9.40 17.64 -10.26
CA ASN A 185 10.64 17.81 -9.47
C ASN A 185 10.48 17.48 -7.98
N LYS A 186 9.62 16.54 -7.64
CA LYS A 186 9.44 16.14 -6.25
C LYS A 186 10.56 15.22 -5.77
N LYS A 187 11.03 15.45 -4.57
CA LYS A 187 11.99 14.57 -3.89
C LYS A 187 11.29 13.36 -3.26
N MET A 188 10.04 13.53 -2.86
CA MET A 188 9.20 12.56 -2.17
C MET A 188 8.34 11.76 -3.15
N ASN A 189 8.05 10.49 -2.84
CA ASN A 189 7.07 9.69 -3.58
C ASN A 189 5.70 10.35 -3.58
N SER A 190 4.98 10.31 -4.71
CA SER A 190 3.66 10.96 -4.85
C SER A 190 2.64 10.53 -3.80
N PHE A 191 2.71 9.27 -3.35
CA PHE A 191 1.82 8.76 -2.31
C PHE A 191 2.00 9.50 -0.99
N TYR A 192 3.23 9.59 -0.50
CA TYR A 192 3.52 10.28 0.77
C TYR A 192 3.32 11.78 0.66
N TYR A 193 3.61 12.38 -0.50
CA TYR A 193 3.31 13.78 -0.77
C TYR A 193 1.80 14.07 -0.70
N ALA A 194 0.95 13.17 -1.19
CA ALA A 194 -0.49 13.32 -1.07
C ALA A 194 -0.97 13.09 0.37
N LEU A 195 -0.41 12.08 1.05
CA LEU A 195 -0.78 11.73 2.42
C LEU A 195 -0.50 12.87 3.42
N GLU A 196 0.54 13.67 3.21
CA GLU A 196 0.88 14.85 4.04
C GLU A 196 -0.14 16.00 3.90
N ARG A 197 -1.06 15.94 2.91
CA ARG A 197 -1.97 17.04 2.54
C ARG A 197 -3.46 16.72 2.69
N VAL A 198 -3.79 15.56 3.20
CA VAL A 198 -5.18 15.10 3.41
C VAL A 198 -5.66 15.18 4.85
#